data_f841be63c8d7e47917d311ceb5f66b13
#
_entry.id   f841be63c8d7e47917d311ceb5f66b13
#
_cell.length_a   1.000
_cell.length_b   1.000
_cell.length_c   1.000
_cell.angle_alpha   90.00
_cell.angle_beta   90.00
_cell.angle_gamma   90.00
#
_symmetry.space_group_name_H-M   'P 1'
#
loop_
_entity.id
_entity.type
_entity.pdbx_description
1 polymer ?
#
loop_
_entity_poly.entity_id
_entity_poly.type
_entity_poly.pdbx_seq_one_letter_code
_entity_poly.pdbx_strand_id
1 'polypeptide(L)'
;YDAFFSGAPTWVPSSMEGMLHETTSLVTTTSFRLLNTLTNLDPSPEPNMTVLWSENLPQAYKDYCAKMSIDTASIQYENDDLMRPIYGHDYAIACCVSAMRLGKDMQFFGARCNLAKALLYSINGGVDEVKNELILEGIDKIEDEYLDFDKVLAAYKKVLSKVAFIYSNAMNIIHFMHDKYAYEAGQMALHDSTVHRYMAYGIAGLSV
;
A
#
# COMPACT_ATOMS: atom_id res chain seq x y z
N TYR A 1 -20.74 13.24 -1.68
CA TYR A 1 -20.06 12.21 -0.87
C TYR A 1 -19.32 11.23 -1.76
N ASP A 2 -19.96 10.67 -2.77
CA ASP A 2 -19.34 9.69 -3.68
C ASP A 2 -18.15 10.28 -4.47
N ALA A 3 -18.17 11.56 -4.78
CA ALA A 3 -17.07 12.25 -5.45
C ALA A 3 -15.81 12.38 -4.58
N PHE A 4 -15.95 12.36 -3.25
CA PHE A 4 -14.84 12.37 -2.31
C PHE A 4 -14.20 10.99 -2.12
N PHE A 5 -14.95 9.93 -2.36
CA PHE A 5 -14.50 8.57 -2.09
C PHE A 5 -14.13 7.78 -3.35
N SER A 6 -14.46 8.27 -4.52
CA SER A 6 -14.13 7.63 -5.79
C SER A 6 -12.73 7.96 -6.33
N GLY A 7 -11.97 8.78 -5.63
CA GLY A 7 -10.61 9.14 -5.97
C GLY A 7 -9.58 8.59 -4.99
N ALA A 8 -8.36 9.10 -5.07
CA ALA A 8 -7.34 8.79 -4.09
C ALA A 8 -7.86 9.09 -2.68
N PRO A 9 -7.60 8.21 -1.71
CA PRO A 9 -8.12 8.39 -0.36
C PRO A 9 -7.64 9.72 0.20
N THR A 10 -8.56 10.60 0.49
CA THR A 10 -8.32 11.81 1.26
C THR A 10 -8.11 11.49 2.73
N TRP A 11 -8.22 10.24 3.09
CA TRP A 11 -8.08 9.73 4.44
C TRP A 11 -6.75 9.02 4.60
N VAL A 12 -5.97 9.51 5.54
CA VAL A 12 -4.79 8.80 5.99
C VAL A 12 -5.29 7.65 6.86
N PRO A 13 -4.96 6.39 6.55
CA PRO A 13 -5.20 5.29 7.47
C PRO A 13 -4.57 5.64 8.81
N SER A 14 -5.35 5.55 9.86
CA SER A 14 -4.87 5.88 11.20
C SER A 14 -4.45 4.60 11.90
N SER A 15 -3.21 4.56 12.37
CA SER A 15 -2.76 3.53 13.29
C SER A 15 -3.16 3.92 14.71
N MET A 16 -3.75 2.99 15.43
CA MET A 16 -4.23 3.23 16.77
C MET A 16 -3.69 2.21 17.75
N GLU A 17 -3.39 2.71 18.91
CA GLU A 17 -3.03 1.93 20.08
C GLU A 17 -1.69 1.20 19.91
N GLY A 18 -1.47 0.22 20.74
CA GLY A 18 -0.23 -0.49 20.92
C GLY A 18 0.19 -0.44 22.39
N MET A 19 1.39 -0.84 22.64
CA MET A 19 1.95 -0.85 23.98
C MET A 19 3.06 0.19 24.09
N LEU A 20 3.01 1.05 25.11
CA LEU A 20 4.11 1.96 25.42
C LEU A 20 5.32 1.18 25.94
N HIS A 21 5.04 0.19 26.79
CA HIS A 21 5.98 -0.80 27.33
C HIS A 21 5.26 -2.14 27.39
N GLU A 22 5.97 -3.19 27.75
CA GLU A 22 5.38 -4.53 27.85
C GLU A 22 4.10 -4.62 28.71
N THR A 23 3.95 -3.72 29.67
CA THR A 23 2.85 -3.73 30.63
C THR A 23 1.88 -2.55 30.52
N THR A 24 2.16 -1.54 29.70
CA THR A 24 1.37 -0.31 29.65
C THR A 24 0.76 -0.13 28.28
N SER A 25 -0.55 -0.28 28.16
CA SER A 25 -1.27 -0.01 26.93
C SER A 25 -1.56 1.49 26.76
N LEU A 26 -1.67 1.93 25.50
CA LEU A 26 -2.08 3.28 25.14
C LEU A 26 -3.60 3.43 25.04
N VAL A 27 -4.36 2.38 25.34
CA VAL A 27 -5.81 2.36 25.26
C VAL A 27 -6.45 3.35 26.24
N THR A 28 -7.28 4.23 25.74
CA THR A 28 -8.03 5.25 26.47
C THR A 28 -9.49 5.27 26.04
N THR A 29 -10.31 6.08 26.72
CA THR A 29 -11.70 6.33 26.27
C THR A 29 -11.75 6.89 24.85
N THR A 30 -10.74 7.66 24.45
CA THR A 30 -10.64 8.19 23.08
C THR A 30 -10.48 7.09 22.06
N SER A 31 -9.77 6.01 22.39
CA SER A 31 -9.60 4.84 21.52
C SER A 31 -10.94 4.22 21.12
N PHE A 32 -11.80 4.00 22.10
CA PHE A 32 -13.17 3.52 21.84
C PHE A 32 -14.00 4.49 21.00
N ARG A 33 -13.87 5.80 21.26
CA ARG A 33 -14.59 6.82 20.49
C ARG A 33 -14.13 6.87 19.04
N LEU A 34 -12.83 6.77 18.78
CA LEU A 34 -12.29 6.76 17.42
C LEU A 34 -12.77 5.52 16.65
N LEU A 35 -12.69 4.33 17.25
CA LEU A 35 -13.26 3.12 16.64
C LEU A 35 -14.75 3.28 16.36
N ASN A 36 -15.51 3.87 17.29
CA ASN A 36 -16.94 4.07 17.10
C ASN A 36 -17.28 4.98 15.91
N THR A 37 -16.36 5.84 15.47
CA THR A 37 -16.62 6.69 14.29
C THR A 37 -16.83 5.86 13.02
N LEU A 38 -16.25 4.66 12.94
CA LEU A 38 -16.42 3.78 11.79
C LEU A 38 -17.87 3.34 11.60
N THR A 39 -18.65 3.23 12.68
CA THR A 39 -20.09 2.88 12.59
C THR A 39 -20.94 3.98 11.97
N ASN A 40 -20.45 5.22 11.98
CA ASN A 40 -21.18 6.36 11.40
C ASN A 40 -21.04 6.43 9.87
N LEU A 41 -20.18 5.63 9.29
CA LEU A 41 -19.82 5.67 7.88
C LEU A 41 -20.46 4.56 7.05
N ASP A 42 -21.33 3.78 7.66
CA ASP A 42 -21.83 2.50 7.13
C ASP A 42 -20.71 1.47 6.87
N PRO A 43 -21.02 0.18 6.70
CA PRO A 43 -20.04 -0.84 6.39
C PRO A 43 -19.31 -0.53 5.08
N SER A 44 -18.09 -0.01 5.19
CA SER A 44 -17.25 0.40 4.07
C SER A 44 -15.80 0.01 4.36
N PRO A 45 -15.02 -0.42 3.36
CA PRO A 45 -13.61 -0.74 3.56
C PRO A 45 -12.74 0.51 3.82
N GLU A 46 -13.24 1.70 3.46
CA GLU A 46 -12.53 2.98 3.62
C GLU A 46 -13.46 4.06 4.21
N PRO A 47 -12.95 4.92 5.09
CA PRO A 47 -11.57 4.96 5.62
C PRO A 47 -11.30 3.77 6.53
N ASN A 48 -10.12 3.17 6.43
CA ASN A 48 -9.73 2.07 7.29
C ASN A 48 -8.93 2.55 8.52
N MET A 49 -8.91 1.70 9.53
CA MET A 49 -8.17 1.92 10.76
C MET A 49 -7.34 0.69 11.09
N THR A 50 -6.06 0.89 11.34
CA THR A 50 -5.16 -0.18 11.77
C THR A 50 -5.06 -0.17 13.28
N VAL A 51 -5.44 -1.27 13.90
CA VAL A 51 -5.23 -1.52 15.32
C VAL A 51 -3.89 -2.21 15.52
N LEU A 52 -2.99 -1.60 16.27
CA LEU A 52 -1.74 -2.21 16.68
C LEU A 52 -2.06 -3.19 17.82
N TRP A 53 -2.26 -4.43 17.44
CA TRP A 53 -2.73 -5.47 18.34
C TRP A 53 -1.59 -6.07 19.17
N SER A 54 -1.81 -6.21 20.46
CA SER A 54 -0.93 -6.91 21.39
C SER A 54 -1.73 -7.86 22.27
N GLU A 55 -1.10 -8.96 22.67
CA GLU A 55 -1.66 -9.89 23.64
C GLU A 55 -2.00 -9.17 24.97
N ASN A 56 -1.23 -8.15 25.32
CA ASN A 56 -1.35 -7.40 26.57
C ASN A 56 -2.36 -6.25 26.53
N LEU A 57 -3.05 -6.03 25.43
CA LEU A 57 -4.15 -5.05 25.37
C LEU A 57 -5.30 -5.41 26.31
N PRO A 58 -6.00 -4.43 26.91
CA PRO A 58 -7.16 -4.70 27.75
C PRO A 58 -8.22 -5.54 27.03
N GLN A 59 -8.73 -6.56 27.70
CA GLN A 59 -9.72 -7.48 27.11
C GLN A 59 -10.94 -6.73 26.57
N ALA A 60 -11.47 -5.76 27.31
CA ALA A 60 -12.61 -4.94 26.88
C ALA A 60 -12.35 -4.22 25.56
N TYR A 61 -11.11 -3.79 25.29
CA TYR A 61 -10.74 -3.17 24.03
C TYR A 61 -10.67 -4.19 22.90
N LYS A 62 -10.08 -5.37 23.15
CA LYS A 62 -10.05 -6.46 22.17
C LYS A 62 -11.46 -6.90 21.76
N ASP A 63 -12.36 -7.06 22.73
CA ASP A 63 -13.76 -7.44 22.48
C ASP A 63 -14.47 -6.36 21.66
N TYR A 64 -14.19 -5.09 21.96
CA TYR A 64 -14.77 -3.98 21.19
C TYR A 64 -14.23 -3.92 19.75
N CYS A 65 -12.93 -4.13 19.56
CA CYS A 65 -12.33 -4.23 18.23
C CYS A 65 -12.95 -5.38 17.43
N ALA A 66 -13.11 -6.56 18.04
CA ALA A 66 -13.74 -7.71 17.41
C ALA A 66 -15.19 -7.41 16.99
N LYS A 67 -15.97 -6.76 17.88
CA LYS A 67 -17.32 -6.31 17.56
C LYS A 67 -17.32 -5.35 16.37
N MET A 68 -16.45 -4.35 16.38
CA MET A 68 -16.35 -3.38 15.30
C MET A 68 -15.92 -4.01 13.98
N SER A 69 -15.09 -5.06 14.01
CA SER A 69 -14.71 -5.81 12.80
C SER A 69 -15.88 -6.59 12.20
N ILE A 70 -16.86 -6.99 13.01
CA ILE A 70 -18.09 -7.64 12.54
C ILE A 70 -19.05 -6.61 11.95
N ASP A 71 -19.18 -5.46 12.62
CA ASP A 71 -20.14 -4.42 12.26
C ASP A 71 -19.66 -3.58 11.05
N THR A 72 -18.34 -3.53 10.79
CA THR A 72 -17.74 -2.74 9.72
C THR A 72 -16.71 -3.55 8.94
N ALA A 73 -16.34 -3.12 7.74
CA ALA A 73 -15.25 -3.72 6.96
C ALA A 73 -13.97 -2.88 7.00
N SER A 74 -13.81 -2.00 7.99
CA SER A 74 -12.83 -0.90 7.99
C SER A 74 -11.70 -1.09 8.99
N ILE A 75 -11.56 -2.24 9.63
CA ILE A 75 -10.49 -2.49 10.59
C ILE A 75 -9.52 -3.52 10.04
N GLN A 76 -8.24 -3.22 10.14
CA GLN A 76 -7.16 -4.17 9.97
C GLN A 76 -6.32 -4.23 11.25
N TYR A 77 -5.60 -5.32 11.42
CA TYR A 77 -4.78 -5.56 12.60
C TYR A 77 -3.34 -5.75 12.20
N GLU A 78 -2.45 -5.13 12.97
CA GLU A 78 -1.01 -5.34 12.89
C GLU A 78 -0.50 -5.86 14.23
N ASN A 79 0.37 -6.86 14.21
CA ASN A 79 0.87 -7.47 15.44
C ASN A 79 1.98 -6.61 16.07
N ASP A 80 1.61 -5.78 17.05
CA ASP A 80 2.53 -4.89 17.75
C ASP A 80 3.63 -5.65 18.52
N ASP A 81 3.34 -6.84 19.01
CA ASP A 81 4.32 -7.64 19.75
C ASP A 81 5.46 -8.13 18.83
N LEU A 82 5.19 -8.30 17.53
CA LEU A 82 6.20 -8.64 16.53
C LEU A 82 6.86 -7.41 15.92
N MET A 83 6.11 -6.33 15.72
CA MET A 83 6.59 -5.14 15.01
C MET A 83 7.44 -4.23 15.88
N ARG A 84 7.05 -4.02 17.13
CA ARG A 84 7.74 -3.13 18.05
C ARG A 84 9.21 -3.50 18.33
N PRO A 85 9.61 -4.76 18.49
CA PRO A 85 11.02 -5.13 18.59
C PRO A 85 11.88 -4.73 17.39
N ILE A 86 11.26 -4.59 16.20
CA ILE A 86 11.95 -4.25 14.95
C ILE A 86 11.98 -2.73 14.73
N TYR A 87 10.84 -2.06 14.91
CA TYR A 87 10.65 -0.65 14.57
C TYR A 87 10.76 0.31 15.75
N GLY A 88 10.80 -0.20 16.98
CA GLY A 88 10.78 0.60 18.20
C GLY A 88 9.36 1.00 18.61
N HIS A 89 9.25 1.88 19.60
CA HIS A 89 7.96 2.27 20.16
C HIS A 89 7.22 3.32 19.34
N ASP A 90 7.96 4.13 18.57
CA ASP A 90 7.41 5.22 17.76
C ASP A 90 7.32 4.82 16.29
N TYR A 91 6.40 3.92 15.99
CA TYR A 91 6.08 3.55 14.62
C TYR A 91 4.58 3.62 14.37
N ALA A 92 4.22 3.70 13.12
CA ALA A 92 2.84 3.62 12.65
C ALA A 92 2.78 2.83 11.34
N ILE A 93 1.60 2.38 10.99
CA ILE A 93 1.37 1.75 9.69
C ILE A 93 0.99 2.84 8.69
N ALA A 94 1.89 3.08 7.77
CA ALA A 94 1.64 4.02 6.68
C ALA A 94 0.86 3.34 5.57
N CYS A 95 -0.11 4.07 5.02
CA CYS A 95 -1.03 3.58 4.00
C CYS A 95 -1.76 2.31 4.48
N CYS A 96 -1.52 1.16 3.87
CA CYS A 96 -2.26 -0.06 4.16
C CYS A 96 -1.51 -1.01 5.10
N VAL A 97 -0.20 -1.19 4.92
CA VAL A 97 0.57 -2.26 5.59
C VAL A 97 2.04 -1.92 5.86
N SER A 98 2.50 -0.72 5.59
CA SER A 98 3.91 -0.38 5.70
C SER A 98 4.24 0.18 7.07
N ALA A 99 4.98 -0.56 7.87
CA ALA A 99 5.47 -0.06 9.13
C ALA A 99 6.58 0.98 8.91
N MET A 100 6.41 2.15 9.52
CA MET A 100 7.30 3.30 9.38
C MET A 100 7.62 3.87 10.75
N ARG A 101 8.90 4.14 11.01
CA ARG A 101 9.31 4.86 12.23
C ARG A 101 9.02 6.33 12.06
N LEU A 102 8.25 6.90 12.97
CA LEU A 102 7.82 8.29 12.93
C LEU A 102 9.04 9.24 12.98
N GLY A 103 9.06 10.20 12.07
CA GLY A 103 10.13 11.17 11.94
C GLY A 103 11.46 10.62 11.36
N LYS A 104 11.56 9.33 11.06
CA LYS A 104 12.78 8.66 10.61
C LYS A 104 12.67 7.97 9.27
N ASP A 105 11.49 7.46 8.96
CA ASP A 105 11.24 6.73 7.73
C ASP A 105 10.24 7.47 6.86
N MET A 106 10.39 7.33 5.55
CA MET A 106 9.54 7.92 4.55
C MET A 106 9.33 6.93 3.42
N GLN A 107 8.10 6.79 2.95
CA GLN A 107 7.77 5.92 1.84
C GLN A 107 7.07 6.70 0.73
N PHE A 108 7.54 6.48 -0.50
CA PHE A 108 6.86 6.95 -1.69
C PHE A 108 6.21 5.79 -2.43
N PHE A 109 4.96 5.99 -2.79
CA PHE A 109 4.17 5.06 -3.57
C PHE A 109 3.48 5.83 -4.70
N GLY A 110 4.03 5.76 -5.92
CA GLY A 110 3.57 6.61 -7.02
C GLY A 110 2.82 5.88 -8.12
N ALA A 111 2.94 4.55 -8.23
CA ALA A 111 2.36 3.82 -9.35
C ALA A 111 2.17 2.33 -9.04
N ARG A 112 1.41 1.65 -9.90
CA ARG A 112 1.26 0.20 -9.94
C ARG A 112 1.52 -0.33 -11.34
N CYS A 113 2.18 -1.48 -11.43
CA CYS A 113 2.36 -2.21 -12.67
C CYS A 113 1.25 -3.26 -12.81
N ASN A 114 0.54 -3.24 -13.94
CA ASN A 114 -0.47 -4.26 -14.25
C ASN A 114 0.20 -5.45 -14.93
N LEU A 115 0.40 -6.54 -14.17
CA LEU A 115 1.07 -7.74 -14.65
C LEU A 115 0.23 -8.51 -15.69
N ALA A 116 -1.09 -8.54 -15.53
CA ALA A 116 -1.99 -9.17 -16.50
C ALA A 116 -1.93 -8.44 -17.85
N LYS A 117 -1.88 -7.10 -17.85
CA LYS A 117 -1.71 -6.31 -19.06
C LYS A 117 -0.35 -6.54 -19.71
N ALA A 118 0.70 -6.69 -18.91
CA ALA A 118 2.02 -7.06 -19.41
C ALA A 118 2.03 -8.44 -20.08
N LEU A 119 1.26 -9.39 -19.56
CA LEU A 119 1.07 -10.70 -20.19
C LEU A 119 0.35 -10.57 -21.56
N LEU A 120 -0.72 -9.78 -21.64
CA LEU A 120 -1.40 -9.52 -22.92
C LEU A 120 -0.45 -8.90 -23.95
N TYR A 121 0.37 -7.94 -23.57
CA TYR A 121 1.37 -7.36 -24.47
C TYR A 121 2.40 -8.39 -24.92
N SER A 122 2.75 -9.37 -24.09
CA SER A 122 3.68 -10.43 -24.49
C SER A 122 3.11 -11.37 -25.54
N ILE A 123 1.80 -11.62 -25.50
CA ILE A 123 1.10 -12.46 -26.49
C ILE A 123 0.80 -11.66 -27.79
N ASN A 124 0.40 -10.40 -27.64
CA ASN A 124 -0.06 -9.57 -28.75
C ASN A 124 1.06 -8.80 -29.47
N GLY A 125 2.33 -9.14 -29.22
CA GLY A 125 3.45 -8.46 -29.91
C GLY A 125 3.64 -7.01 -29.44
N GLY A 126 3.34 -6.70 -28.19
CA GLY A 126 3.45 -5.36 -27.64
C GLY A 126 2.30 -4.42 -28.00
N VAL A 127 1.26 -4.92 -28.65
CA VAL A 127 0.09 -4.13 -29.09
C VAL A 127 -0.99 -4.13 -28.02
N ASP A 128 -1.57 -2.96 -27.74
CA ASP A 128 -2.72 -2.81 -26.87
C ASP A 128 -3.99 -3.34 -27.56
N GLU A 129 -4.68 -4.28 -26.95
CA GLU A 129 -5.85 -4.96 -27.54
C GLU A 129 -7.10 -4.06 -27.62
N VAL A 130 -7.15 -2.98 -26.86
CA VAL A 130 -8.29 -2.05 -26.85
C VAL A 130 -8.09 -0.93 -27.88
N LYS A 131 -6.89 -0.33 -27.86
CA LYS A 131 -6.56 0.81 -28.73
C LYS A 131 -5.98 0.39 -30.08
N ASN A 132 -5.51 -0.84 -30.17
CA ASN A 132 -4.79 -1.37 -31.33
C ASN A 132 -3.52 -0.55 -31.67
N GLU A 133 -2.86 -0.03 -30.63
CA GLU A 133 -1.64 0.76 -30.73
C GLU A 133 -0.43 -0.06 -30.29
N LEU A 134 0.69 0.09 -30.98
CA LEU A 134 1.96 -0.50 -30.56
C LEU A 134 2.51 0.26 -29.34
N ILE A 135 2.52 -0.39 -28.18
CA ILE A 135 2.98 0.18 -26.93
C ILE A 135 4.43 -0.23 -26.60
N LEU A 136 4.79 -1.48 -26.92
CA LEU A 136 6.12 -2.02 -26.64
C LEU A 136 6.74 -2.61 -27.91
N GLU A 137 7.74 -1.94 -28.43
CA GLU A 137 8.49 -2.41 -29.61
C GLU A 137 9.37 -3.65 -29.30
N GLY A 138 9.63 -4.46 -30.32
CA GLY A 138 10.56 -5.58 -30.25
C GLY A 138 10.05 -6.77 -29.44
N ILE A 139 8.73 -6.94 -29.37
CA ILE A 139 8.03 -8.13 -28.89
C ILE A 139 7.39 -8.78 -30.09
N ASP A 140 7.71 -10.06 -30.33
CA ASP A 140 7.12 -10.83 -31.40
C ASP A 140 5.72 -11.30 -31.01
N LYS A 141 4.76 -11.15 -31.91
CA LYS A 141 3.41 -11.66 -31.67
C LYS A 141 3.39 -13.19 -31.71
N ILE A 142 2.67 -13.79 -30.79
CA ILE A 142 2.47 -15.24 -30.77
C ILE A 142 1.21 -15.54 -31.61
N GLU A 143 1.39 -16.18 -32.76
CA GLU A 143 0.31 -16.50 -33.70
C GLU A 143 -0.08 -17.99 -33.71
N ASP A 144 0.45 -18.74 -32.74
CA ASP A 144 0.17 -20.17 -32.61
C ASP A 144 -1.31 -20.39 -32.23
N GLU A 145 -1.92 -21.45 -32.74
CA GLU A 145 -3.31 -21.82 -32.40
C GLU A 145 -3.46 -22.16 -30.91
N TYR A 146 -2.41 -22.73 -30.31
CA TYR A 146 -2.33 -23.02 -28.89
C TYR A 146 -1.11 -22.34 -28.30
N LEU A 147 -1.30 -21.71 -27.14
CA LEU A 147 -0.22 -21.01 -26.44
C LEU A 147 0.74 -22.02 -25.82
N ASP A 148 1.98 -22.01 -26.27
CA ASP A 148 3.06 -22.75 -25.65
C ASP A 148 3.59 -21.99 -24.42
N PHE A 149 3.66 -22.66 -23.28
CA PHE A 149 4.05 -22.03 -22.01
C PHE A 149 5.45 -21.40 -22.07
N ASP A 150 6.43 -22.12 -22.63
CA ASP A 150 7.82 -21.64 -22.66
C ASP A 150 7.96 -20.42 -23.58
N LYS A 151 7.28 -20.41 -24.72
CA LYS A 151 7.22 -19.25 -25.62
C LYS A 151 6.60 -18.05 -24.94
N VAL A 152 5.43 -18.21 -24.31
CA VAL A 152 4.75 -17.15 -23.58
C VAL A 152 5.62 -16.64 -22.44
N LEU A 153 6.22 -17.52 -21.66
CA LEU A 153 7.09 -17.14 -20.54
C LEU A 153 8.33 -16.37 -21.01
N ALA A 154 8.93 -16.79 -22.13
CA ALA A 154 10.08 -16.08 -22.71
C ALA A 154 9.70 -14.67 -23.19
N ALA A 155 8.57 -14.52 -23.89
CA ALA A 155 8.04 -13.22 -24.31
C ALA A 155 7.68 -12.36 -23.11
N TYR A 156 7.04 -12.94 -22.09
CA TYR A 156 6.65 -12.24 -20.86
C TYR A 156 7.87 -11.70 -20.10
N LYS A 157 8.94 -12.49 -19.97
CA LYS A 157 10.20 -12.02 -19.38
C LYS A 157 10.79 -10.81 -20.12
N LYS A 158 10.71 -10.78 -21.47
CA LYS A 158 11.16 -9.62 -22.24
C LYS A 158 10.29 -8.38 -21.95
N VAL A 159 8.98 -8.54 -21.91
CA VAL A 159 8.05 -7.46 -21.56
C VAL A 159 8.30 -6.97 -20.14
N LEU A 160 8.41 -7.87 -19.17
CA LEU A 160 8.67 -7.50 -17.77
C LEU A 160 9.98 -6.73 -17.62
N SER A 161 11.04 -7.10 -18.32
CA SER A 161 12.31 -6.37 -18.28
C SER A 161 12.16 -4.93 -18.79
N LYS A 162 11.42 -4.73 -19.89
CA LYS A 162 11.12 -3.38 -20.40
C LYS A 162 10.23 -2.58 -19.45
N VAL A 163 9.19 -3.21 -18.94
CA VAL A 163 8.27 -2.58 -17.97
C VAL A 163 8.99 -2.21 -16.70
N ALA A 164 9.86 -3.09 -16.18
CA ALA A 164 10.64 -2.81 -14.97
C ALA A 164 11.57 -1.60 -15.17
N PHE A 165 12.22 -1.49 -16.33
CA PHE A 165 13.04 -0.33 -16.66
C PHE A 165 12.23 0.97 -16.71
N ILE A 166 11.11 0.97 -17.43
CA ILE A 166 10.21 2.13 -17.52
C ILE A 166 9.65 2.49 -16.15
N TYR A 167 9.19 1.48 -15.40
CA TYR A 167 8.60 1.66 -14.08
C TYR A 167 9.59 2.26 -13.10
N SER A 168 10.82 1.72 -13.03
CA SER A 168 11.86 2.25 -12.15
C SER A 168 12.22 3.70 -12.49
N ASN A 169 12.34 4.04 -13.78
CA ASN A 169 12.61 5.42 -14.18
C ASN A 169 11.44 6.36 -13.87
N ALA A 170 10.21 5.93 -14.12
CA ALA A 170 9.02 6.71 -13.76
C ALA A 170 8.95 6.95 -12.24
N MET A 171 9.18 5.91 -11.44
CA MET A 171 9.20 6.03 -9.98
C MET A 171 10.32 6.96 -9.49
N ASN A 172 11.49 6.93 -10.10
CA ASN A 172 12.57 7.85 -9.76
C ASN A 172 12.20 9.32 -10.04
N ILE A 173 11.53 9.57 -11.18
CA ILE A 173 11.06 10.93 -11.52
C ILE A 173 9.97 11.38 -10.54
N ILE A 174 8.98 10.53 -10.27
CA ILE A 174 7.89 10.83 -9.34
C ILE A 174 8.46 11.10 -7.94
N HIS A 175 9.38 10.26 -7.49
CA HIS A 175 10.03 10.41 -6.18
C HIS A 175 10.81 11.75 -6.09
N PHE A 176 11.60 12.07 -7.11
CA PHE A 176 12.30 13.36 -7.17
C PHE A 176 11.34 14.55 -7.11
N MET A 177 10.23 14.49 -7.84
CA MET A 177 9.24 15.56 -7.87
C MET A 177 8.54 15.71 -6.50
N HIS A 178 8.16 14.61 -5.87
CA HIS A 178 7.57 14.63 -4.53
C HIS A 178 8.57 15.14 -3.49
N ASP A 179 9.82 14.70 -3.56
CA ASP A 179 10.85 15.13 -2.62
C ASP A 179 11.06 16.64 -2.70
N LYS A 180 11.27 17.16 -3.91
CA LYS A 180 11.56 18.57 -4.14
C LYS A 180 10.37 19.50 -3.87
N TYR A 181 9.19 19.14 -4.33
CA TYR A 181 8.05 20.07 -4.33
C TYR A 181 7.05 19.87 -3.19
N ALA A 182 7.07 18.73 -2.52
CA ALA A 182 6.20 18.45 -1.38
C ALA A 182 6.97 18.24 -0.08
N TYR A 183 7.93 17.32 -0.06
CA TYR A 183 8.63 16.98 1.17
C TYR A 183 9.53 18.11 1.65
N GLU A 184 10.44 18.61 0.82
CA GLU A 184 11.36 19.71 1.20
C GLU A 184 10.59 20.97 1.56
N ALA A 185 9.50 21.25 0.88
CA ALA A 185 8.71 22.45 1.10
C ALA A 185 7.81 22.39 2.35
N GLY A 186 7.30 21.23 2.73
CA GLY A 186 6.25 21.15 3.74
C GLY A 186 6.45 20.13 4.87
N GLN A 187 7.27 19.13 4.70
CA GLN A 187 7.36 18.00 5.63
C GLN A 187 8.73 17.76 6.24
N MET A 188 9.79 18.27 5.64
CA MET A 188 11.16 18.02 6.06
C MET A 188 11.42 18.41 7.52
N ALA A 189 10.79 19.47 8.00
CA ALA A 189 10.92 19.93 9.38
C ALA A 189 10.29 18.99 10.43
N LEU A 190 9.50 18.00 10.00
CA LEU A 190 8.88 17.00 10.85
C LEU A 190 9.74 15.76 11.03
N HIS A 191 10.89 15.69 10.36
CA HIS A 191 11.77 14.54 10.36
C HIS A 191 13.09 14.83 11.03
N ASP A 192 13.77 13.77 11.45
CA ASP A 192 15.15 13.81 11.95
C ASP A 192 16.12 14.25 10.84
N SER A 193 17.34 14.56 11.22
CA SER A 193 18.39 14.97 10.27
C SER A 193 18.76 13.89 9.24
N THR A 194 18.50 12.62 9.58
CA THR A 194 18.69 11.48 8.68
C THR A 194 17.38 10.75 8.50
N VAL A 195 16.90 10.71 7.26
CA VAL A 195 15.66 10.06 6.90
C VAL A 195 15.93 8.86 5.98
N HIS A 196 15.41 7.70 6.34
CA HIS A 196 15.42 6.53 5.48
C HIS A 196 14.26 6.61 4.49
N ARG A 197 14.57 6.57 3.21
CA ARG A 197 13.59 6.66 2.14
C ARG A 197 13.36 5.29 1.50
N TYR A 198 12.11 4.90 1.43
CA TYR A 198 11.66 3.67 0.82
C TYR A 198 10.81 3.97 -0.40
N MET A 199 11.04 3.23 -1.47
CA MET A 199 10.22 3.30 -2.69
C MET A 199 9.38 2.05 -2.80
N ALA A 200 8.06 2.19 -2.80
CA ALA A 200 7.15 1.08 -2.91
C ALA A 200 6.78 0.84 -4.38
N TYR A 201 7.00 -0.39 -4.84
CA TYR A 201 6.63 -0.86 -6.17
C TYR A 201 5.37 -1.73 -6.07
N GLY A 202 4.23 -1.16 -6.39
CA GLY A 202 2.96 -1.87 -6.42
C GLY A 202 2.77 -2.69 -7.69
N ILE A 203 2.07 -3.80 -7.57
CA ILE A 203 1.62 -4.63 -8.70
C ILE A 203 0.11 -4.84 -8.64
N ALA A 204 -0.49 -5.11 -9.79
CA ALA A 204 -1.88 -5.51 -9.95
C ALA A 204 -1.95 -6.67 -10.95
N GLY A 205 -3.02 -7.46 -10.87
CA GLY A 205 -3.25 -8.57 -11.80
C GLY A 205 -2.42 -9.81 -11.53
N LEU A 206 -1.93 -10.02 -10.30
CA LEU A 206 -1.19 -11.23 -9.93
C LEU A 206 -2.09 -12.47 -9.84
N SER A 207 -3.36 -12.28 -9.57
CA SER A 207 -4.35 -13.36 -9.39
C SER A 207 -5.09 -13.75 -10.66
N VAL A 208 -4.73 -13.16 -11.79
CA VAL A 208 -5.39 -13.42 -13.10
C VAL A 208 -4.75 -14.58 -13.84
#